data_c66ecc53967b6c03e9ad33648e030be4
#
_entry.id   c66ecc53967b6c03e9ad33648e030be4
#
_cell.length_a   1.000
_cell.length_b   1.000
_cell.length_c   1.000
_cell.angle_alpha   90.00
_cell.angle_beta   90.00
_cell.angle_gamma   90.00
#
_symmetry.space_group_name_H-M   'P 1'
#
loop_
_entity.id
_entity.type
_entity.pdbx_description
1 polymer ?
#
loop_
_entity_poly.entity_id
_entity_poly.type
_entity_poly.pdbx_seq_one_letter_code
_entity_poly.pdbx_strand_id
1 'polypeptide(L)'
;MDQQLSLLIIFMLLALVISAICSLLEATLLSTPMSYISTLETQNAPGWQRLKKFKTNIDRPISAILVVNTIANTVGASLVGPQAAGYASDHFNTSDESSFFIGVVSAAFTLLILVFSEILPKTIGSTYWRKLALPASRIIHFYIIVTYVLVILLERLTRLFSSAAPQESVTRDEVAAIV
;
A
#
# COMPACT_ATOMS: atom_id res chain seq x y z
N MET A 1 33.11 -1.99 0.45
CA MET A 1 31.80 -2.00 1.13
C MET A 1 31.43 -3.46 1.27
N ASP A 2 31.19 -3.91 2.47
CA ASP A 2 30.93 -5.33 2.70
C ASP A 2 29.69 -5.78 1.93
N GLN A 3 29.74 -6.98 1.36
CA GLN A 3 28.66 -7.53 0.56
C GLN A 3 27.35 -7.57 1.36
N GLN A 4 27.42 -7.96 2.63
CA GLN A 4 26.28 -8.01 3.56
C GLN A 4 25.62 -6.64 3.73
N LEU A 5 26.41 -5.59 3.97
CA LEU A 5 25.92 -4.23 4.14
C LEU A 5 25.27 -3.70 2.85
N SER A 6 25.87 -4.00 1.69
CA SER A 6 25.32 -3.58 0.40
C SER A 6 23.97 -4.23 0.13
N LEU A 7 23.83 -5.54 0.39
CA LEU A 7 22.58 -6.27 0.22
C LEU A 7 21.51 -5.81 1.20
N LEU A 8 21.88 -5.53 2.46
CA LEU A 8 20.97 -4.96 3.46
C LEU A 8 20.36 -3.65 2.97
N ILE A 9 21.20 -2.71 2.51
CA ILE A 9 20.74 -1.41 2.02
C ILE A 9 19.84 -1.58 0.78
N ILE A 10 20.21 -2.44 -0.16
CA ILE A 10 19.44 -2.67 -1.39
C ILE A 10 18.06 -3.25 -1.06
N PHE A 11 17.98 -4.28 -0.22
CA PHE A 11 16.69 -4.88 0.15
C PHE A 11 15.81 -3.93 0.95
N MET A 12 16.42 -3.14 1.85
CA MET A 12 15.72 -2.12 2.61
C MET A 12 15.13 -1.04 1.67
N LEU A 13 15.92 -0.51 0.75
CA LEU A 13 15.45 0.51 -0.21
C LEU A 13 14.38 -0.03 -1.14
N LEU A 14 14.52 -1.26 -1.62
CA LEU A 14 13.54 -1.89 -2.49
C LEU A 14 12.18 -2.04 -1.79
N ALA A 15 12.18 -2.53 -0.55
CA ALA A 15 10.96 -2.66 0.25
C ALA A 15 10.31 -1.30 0.51
N LEU A 16 11.11 -0.28 0.90
CA LEU A 16 10.63 1.08 1.13
C LEU A 16 9.97 1.69 -0.11
N VAL A 17 10.60 1.56 -1.28
CA VAL A 17 10.08 2.12 -2.54
C VAL A 17 8.76 1.45 -2.94
N ILE A 18 8.70 0.12 -2.91
CA ILE A 18 7.48 -0.61 -3.29
C ILE A 18 6.34 -0.25 -2.33
N SER A 19 6.60 -0.26 -1.01
CA SER A 19 5.61 0.11 0.00
C SER A 19 5.16 1.57 -0.13
N ALA A 20 6.07 2.51 -0.41
CA ALA A 20 5.75 3.91 -0.66
C ALA A 20 4.82 4.09 -1.88
N ILE A 21 5.07 3.36 -2.96
CA ILE A 21 4.19 3.38 -4.14
C ILE A 21 2.80 2.87 -3.76
N CYS A 22 2.68 1.77 -3.01
CA CYS A 22 1.41 1.23 -2.55
C CYS A 22 0.62 2.27 -1.74
N SER A 23 1.26 2.90 -0.76
CA SER A 23 0.65 3.93 0.10
C SER A 23 0.20 5.17 -0.68
N LEU A 24 1.00 5.60 -1.66
CA LEU A 24 0.65 6.71 -2.56
C LEU A 24 -0.57 6.37 -3.43
N LEU A 25 -0.62 5.17 -3.99
CA LEU A 25 -1.74 4.70 -4.82
C LEU A 25 -3.03 4.61 -4.02
N GLU A 26 -2.98 4.06 -2.82
CA GLU A 26 -4.10 3.96 -1.90
C GLU A 26 -4.68 5.33 -1.58
N ALA A 27 -3.85 6.25 -1.09
CA ALA A 27 -4.26 7.60 -0.73
C ALA A 27 -4.81 8.38 -1.94
N THR A 28 -4.19 8.24 -3.10
CA THR A 28 -4.66 8.87 -4.35
C THR A 28 -6.04 8.35 -4.74
N LEU A 29 -6.26 7.04 -4.71
CA LEU A 29 -7.54 6.43 -5.07
C LEU A 29 -8.64 6.86 -4.10
N LEU A 30 -8.37 6.83 -2.79
CA LEU A 30 -9.34 7.22 -1.76
C LEU A 30 -9.71 8.70 -1.86
N SER A 31 -8.73 9.58 -2.09
CA SER A 31 -8.94 11.03 -2.18
C SER A 31 -9.58 11.51 -3.48
N THR A 32 -9.68 10.65 -4.51
CA THR A 32 -10.29 11.01 -5.79
C THR A 32 -11.82 11.00 -5.68
N PRO A 33 -12.55 12.14 -5.80
CA PRO A 33 -14.00 12.18 -5.71
C PRO A 33 -14.68 11.76 -7.02
N MET A 34 -15.90 11.24 -6.92
CA MET A 34 -16.70 10.84 -8.11
C MET A 34 -17.01 12.02 -9.04
N SER A 35 -17.20 13.23 -8.49
CA SER A 35 -17.41 14.45 -9.26
C SER A 35 -16.26 14.75 -10.23
N TYR A 36 -15.04 14.53 -9.82
CA TYR A 36 -13.87 14.67 -10.69
C TYR A 36 -13.85 13.62 -11.80
N ILE A 37 -14.24 12.38 -11.49
CA ILE A 37 -14.33 11.31 -12.49
C ILE A 37 -15.39 11.64 -13.52
N SER A 38 -16.52 12.21 -13.12
CA SER A 38 -17.58 12.69 -14.06
C SER A 38 -17.05 13.81 -14.97
N THR A 39 -16.20 14.70 -14.44
CA THR A 39 -15.54 15.72 -15.29
C THR A 39 -14.60 15.09 -16.32
N LEU A 40 -13.81 14.08 -15.91
CA LEU A 40 -12.95 13.33 -16.84
C LEU A 40 -13.75 12.57 -17.90
N GLU A 41 -14.92 12.05 -17.55
CA GLU A 41 -15.86 11.41 -18.46
C GLU A 41 -16.36 12.39 -19.52
N THR A 42 -16.82 13.57 -19.11
CA THR A 42 -17.28 14.63 -20.03
C THR A 42 -16.16 15.10 -20.97
N GLN A 43 -14.92 15.16 -20.48
CA GLN A 43 -13.74 15.51 -21.27
C GLN A 43 -13.21 14.35 -22.13
N ASN A 44 -13.80 13.17 -22.02
CA ASN A 44 -13.33 11.91 -22.64
C ASN A 44 -11.82 11.63 -22.41
N ALA A 45 -11.36 11.94 -21.21
CA ALA A 45 -9.95 11.80 -20.84
C ALA A 45 -9.49 10.33 -20.83
N PRO A 46 -8.33 9.96 -21.41
CA PRO A 46 -7.94 8.55 -21.54
C PRO A 46 -7.77 7.89 -20.17
N GLY A 47 -8.52 6.80 -19.92
CA GLY A 47 -8.44 6.02 -18.68
C GLY A 47 -9.48 6.36 -17.60
N TRP A 48 -10.39 7.29 -17.84
CA TRP A 48 -11.47 7.64 -16.93
C TRP A 48 -12.36 6.43 -16.57
N GLN A 49 -12.64 5.55 -17.54
CA GLN A 49 -13.47 4.35 -17.37
C GLN A 49 -12.89 3.41 -16.31
N ARG A 50 -11.55 3.23 -16.33
CA ARG A 50 -10.85 2.40 -15.35
C ARG A 50 -10.96 2.98 -13.96
N LEU A 51 -10.71 4.29 -13.83
CA LEU A 51 -10.81 5.00 -12.57
C LEU A 51 -12.24 4.96 -12.01
N LYS A 52 -13.26 5.15 -12.88
CA LYS A 52 -14.67 5.00 -12.52
C LYS A 52 -14.98 3.60 -11.99
N LYS A 53 -14.53 2.56 -12.69
CA LYS A 53 -14.70 1.17 -12.28
C LYS A 53 -14.08 0.89 -10.92
N PHE A 54 -12.88 1.41 -10.65
CA PHE A 54 -12.19 1.23 -9.38
C PHE A 54 -12.89 1.99 -8.24
N LYS A 55 -13.44 3.15 -8.51
CA LYS A 55 -14.13 3.92 -7.49
C LYS A 55 -15.52 3.36 -7.18
N THR A 56 -16.19 2.76 -8.16
CA THR A 56 -17.49 2.10 -7.97
C THR A 56 -17.35 0.77 -7.20
N ASN A 57 -16.27 0.03 -7.45
CA ASN A 57 -15.94 -1.19 -6.71
C ASN A 57 -14.54 -1.05 -6.11
N ILE A 58 -14.48 -0.37 -4.96
CA ILE A 58 -13.23 0.06 -4.36
C ILE A 58 -12.49 -1.08 -3.64
N ASP A 59 -13.20 -2.13 -3.22
CA ASP A 59 -12.62 -3.24 -2.45
C ASP A 59 -11.53 -3.95 -3.24
N ARG A 60 -11.75 -4.17 -4.53
CA ARG A 60 -10.82 -4.89 -5.38
C ARG A 60 -9.47 -4.18 -5.58
N PRO A 61 -9.43 -2.90 -5.96
CA PRO A 61 -8.15 -2.18 -6.07
C PRO A 61 -7.46 -2.01 -4.72
N ILE A 62 -8.19 -1.76 -3.63
CA ILE A 62 -7.59 -1.66 -2.28
C ILE A 62 -7.00 -3.00 -1.85
N SER A 63 -7.70 -4.11 -2.05
CA SER A 63 -7.16 -5.45 -1.75
C SER A 63 -5.89 -5.75 -2.55
N ALA A 64 -5.83 -5.38 -3.82
CA ALA A 64 -4.64 -5.58 -4.64
C ALA A 64 -3.43 -4.76 -4.13
N ILE A 65 -3.65 -3.49 -3.76
CA ILE A 65 -2.62 -2.63 -3.18
C ILE A 65 -2.14 -3.20 -1.84
N LEU A 66 -3.07 -3.60 -0.98
CA LEU A 66 -2.77 -4.17 0.34
C LEU A 66 -1.93 -5.45 0.22
N VAL A 67 -2.27 -6.35 -0.70
CA VAL A 67 -1.52 -7.59 -0.94
C VAL A 67 -0.08 -7.27 -1.35
N VAL A 68 0.13 -6.37 -2.32
CA VAL A 68 1.48 -5.99 -2.76
C VAL A 68 2.26 -5.33 -1.63
N ASN A 69 1.63 -4.43 -0.87
CA ASN A 69 2.25 -3.76 0.27
C ASN A 69 2.68 -4.75 1.36
N THR A 70 1.81 -5.69 1.70
CA THR A 70 2.11 -6.73 2.69
C THR A 70 3.26 -7.62 2.25
N ILE A 71 3.26 -8.05 0.97
CA ILE A 71 4.36 -8.83 0.41
C ILE A 71 5.67 -8.04 0.47
N ALA A 72 5.67 -6.77 0.04
CA ALA A 72 6.86 -5.93 0.04
C ALA A 72 7.45 -5.78 1.44
N ASN A 73 6.62 -5.50 2.45
CA ASN A 73 7.06 -5.31 3.83
C ASN A 73 7.54 -6.63 4.46
N THR A 74 6.81 -7.74 4.25
CA THR A 74 7.16 -9.05 4.82
C THR A 74 8.44 -9.61 4.18
N VAL A 75 8.52 -9.61 2.86
CA VAL A 75 9.71 -10.07 2.13
C VAL A 75 10.89 -9.14 2.42
N GLY A 76 10.67 -7.83 2.46
CA GLY A 76 11.69 -6.86 2.82
C GLY A 76 12.29 -7.14 4.19
N ALA A 77 11.46 -7.29 5.22
CA ALA A 77 11.92 -7.61 6.56
C ALA A 77 12.67 -8.97 6.62
N SER A 78 12.16 -9.99 5.91
CA SER A 78 12.76 -11.32 5.84
C SER A 78 14.13 -11.33 5.16
N LEU A 79 14.39 -10.38 4.26
CA LEU A 79 15.68 -10.24 3.58
C LEU A 79 16.65 -9.33 4.34
N VAL A 80 16.14 -8.27 4.98
CA VAL A 80 16.97 -7.32 5.77
C VAL A 80 17.53 -7.97 7.03
N GLY A 81 16.72 -8.76 7.75
CA GLY A 81 17.12 -9.39 9.01
C GLY A 81 18.37 -10.26 8.90
N PRO A 82 18.43 -11.27 8.01
CA PRO A 82 19.63 -12.10 7.83
C PRO A 82 20.87 -11.32 7.40
N GLN A 83 20.72 -10.27 6.59
CA GLN A 83 21.86 -9.44 6.18
C GLN A 83 22.41 -8.62 7.37
N ALA A 84 21.52 -8.11 8.24
CA ALA A 84 21.95 -7.43 9.49
C ALA A 84 22.65 -8.40 10.44
N ALA A 85 22.14 -9.64 10.57
CA ALA A 85 22.75 -10.66 11.40
C ALA A 85 24.12 -11.11 10.85
N GLY A 86 24.24 -11.31 9.53
CA GLY A 86 25.50 -11.63 8.87
C GLY A 86 26.56 -10.54 9.08
N TYR A 87 26.19 -9.29 8.85
CA TYR A 87 27.08 -8.17 9.10
C TYR A 87 27.51 -8.09 10.58
N ALA A 88 26.57 -8.31 11.50
CA ALA A 88 26.86 -8.29 12.93
C ALA A 88 27.84 -9.39 13.34
N SER A 89 27.69 -10.61 12.82
CA SER A 89 28.58 -11.74 13.13
C SER A 89 30.01 -11.51 12.63
N ASP A 90 30.19 -10.76 11.56
CA ASP A 90 31.50 -10.48 10.97
C ASP A 90 32.25 -9.34 11.67
N HIS A 91 31.52 -8.43 12.37
CA HIS A 91 32.09 -7.18 12.90
C HIS A 91 32.05 -7.07 14.43
N PHE A 92 31.21 -7.84 15.12
CA PHE A 92 31.09 -7.80 16.57
C PHE A 92 31.56 -9.11 17.20
N ASN A 93 32.28 -8.99 18.33
CA ASN A 93 32.89 -10.14 19.01
C ASN A 93 31.98 -10.75 20.07
N THR A 94 30.93 -10.04 20.49
CA THR A 94 30.02 -10.50 21.55
C THR A 94 28.61 -10.68 21.01
N SER A 95 27.87 -11.63 21.56
CA SER A 95 26.46 -11.86 21.23
C SER A 95 25.56 -10.67 21.59
N ASP A 96 25.94 -9.93 22.65
CA ASP A 96 25.18 -8.77 23.12
C ASP A 96 25.29 -7.60 22.15
N GLU A 97 26.50 -7.30 21.66
CA GLU A 97 26.72 -6.25 20.65
C GLU A 97 26.02 -6.58 19.33
N SER A 98 26.10 -7.82 18.88
CA SER A 98 25.40 -8.29 17.67
C SER A 98 23.88 -8.16 17.79
N SER A 99 23.32 -8.57 18.93
CA SER A 99 21.88 -8.48 19.20
C SER A 99 21.41 -7.02 19.29
N PHE A 100 22.20 -6.16 19.92
CA PHE A 100 21.91 -4.72 19.98
C PHE A 100 21.90 -4.09 18.58
N PHE A 101 22.90 -4.38 17.76
CA PHE A 101 22.97 -3.88 16.38
C PHE A 101 21.75 -4.32 15.55
N ILE A 102 21.38 -5.60 15.60
CA ILE A 102 20.20 -6.13 14.89
C ILE A 102 18.93 -5.43 15.37
N GLY A 103 18.80 -5.19 16.68
CA GLY A 103 17.69 -4.46 17.26
C GLY A 103 17.59 -3.02 16.74
N VAL A 104 18.72 -2.31 16.68
CA VAL A 104 18.79 -0.93 16.14
C VAL A 104 18.44 -0.90 14.66
N VAL A 105 18.97 -1.82 13.86
CA VAL A 105 18.63 -1.92 12.41
C VAL A 105 17.13 -2.18 12.21
N SER A 106 16.55 -3.10 13.00
CA SER A 106 15.13 -3.41 12.92
C SER A 106 14.24 -2.23 13.31
N ALA A 107 14.59 -1.52 14.38
CA ALA A 107 13.87 -0.32 14.81
C ALA A 107 13.99 0.81 13.78
N ALA A 108 15.18 1.05 13.24
CA ALA A 108 15.41 2.04 12.20
C ALA A 108 14.62 1.71 10.93
N PHE A 109 14.60 0.44 10.49
CA PHE A 109 13.84 -0.01 9.35
C PHE A 109 12.34 0.20 9.54
N THR A 110 11.81 -0.12 10.72
CA THR A 110 10.39 0.12 11.06
C THR A 110 10.05 1.60 10.99
N LEU A 111 10.89 2.49 11.54
CA LEU A 111 10.68 3.94 11.46
C LEU A 111 10.76 4.47 10.03
N LEU A 112 11.70 3.96 9.23
CA LEU A 112 11.82 4.32 7.82
C LEU A 112 10.57 3.92 7.03
N ILE A 113 10.04 2.70 7.24
CA ILE A 113 8.77 2.28 6.64
C ILE A 113 7.65 3.23 7.05
N LEU A 114 7.48 3.48 8.34
CA LEU A 114 6.41 4.32 8.84
C LEU A 114 6.44 5.73 8.24
N VAL A 115 7.60 6.38 8.22
CA VAL A 115 7.72 7.76 7.76
C VAL A 115 7.75 7.85 6.23
N PHE A 116 8.66 7.11 5.59
CA PHE A 116 8.95 7.27 4.16
C PHE A 116 8.07 6.39 3.25
N SER A 117 7.52 5.29 3.78
CA SER A 117 6.67 4.40 2.98
C SER A 117 5.18 4.53 3.29
N GLU A 118 4.80 5.10 4.44
CA GLU A 118 3.38 5.26 4.79
C GLU A 118 2.98 6.73 4.90
N ILE A 119 3.53 7.49 5.86
CA ILE A 119 3.04 8.85 6.16
C ILE A 119 3.27 9.79 4.99
N LEU A 120 4.50 9.93 4.51
CA LEU A 120 4.83 10.86 3.44
C LEU A 120 4.13 10.53 2.11
N PRO A 121 4.15 9.27 1.61
CA PRO A 121 3.46 8.94 0.37
C PRO A 121 1.95 9.10 0.46
N LYS A 122 1.30 8.75 1.58
CA LYS A 122 -0.13 8.98 1.79
C LYS A 122 -0.47 10.48 1.77
N THR A 123 0.35 11.31 2.39
CA THR A 123 0.19 12.78 2.36
C THR A 123 0.34 13.32 0.94
N ILE A 124 1.35 12.86 0.19
CA ILE A 124 1.55 13.26 -1.21
C ILE A 124 0.38 12.78 -2.07
N GLY A 125 -0.05 11.53 -1.93
CA GLY A 125 -1.15 10.94 -2.68
C GLY A 125 -2.47 11.68 -2.46
N SER A 126 -2.79 12.03 -1.21
CA SER A 126 -3.99 12.79 -0.87
C SER A 126 -3.93 14.25 -1.28
N THR A 127 -2.74 14.88 -1.28
CA THR A 127 -2.57 16.28 -1.69
C THR A 127 -2.60 16.45 -3.21
N TYR A 128 -1.90 15.58 -3.93
CA TYR A 128 -1.73 15.69 -5.38
C TYR A 128 -2.61 14.71 -6.18
N TRP A 129 -3.69 14.21 -5.58
CA TRP A 129 -4.57 13.20 -6.17
C TRP A 129 -5.04 13.53 -7.59
N ARG A 130 -5.33 14.81 -7.91
CA ARG A 130 -5.77 15.23 -9.26
C ARG A 130 -4.78 14.87 -10.36
N LYS A 131 -3.49 15.05 -10.10
CA LYS A 131 -2.43 14.73 -11.07
C LYS A 131 -2.13 13.23 -11.09
N LEU A 132 -2.29 12.57 -9.95
CA LEU A 132 -1.91 11.18 -9.76
C LEU A 132 -3.03 10.18 -10.10
N ALA A 133 -4.31 10.58 -10.11
CA ALA A 133 -5.44 9.68 -10.29
C ALA A 133 -5.36 8.80 -11.55
N LEU A 134 -5.07 9.39 -12.72
CA LEU A 134 -4.97 8.64 -13.97
C LEU A 134 -3.74 7.72 -14.03
N PRO A 135 -2.50 8.17 -13.73
CA PRO A 135 -1.35 7.27 -13.67
C PRO A 135 -1.50 6.20 -12.59
N ALA A 136 -2.02 6.54 -11.40
CA ALA A 136 -2.30 5.58 -10.34
C ALA A 136 -3.24 4.46 -10.82
N SER A 137 -4.28 4.79 -11.57
CA SER A 137 -5.21 3.79 -12.10
C SER A 137 -4.55 2.75 -13.00
N ARG A 138 -3.46 3.10 -13.71
CA ARG A 138 -2.70 2.15 -14.55
C ARG A 138 -1.90 1.18 -13.69
N ILE A 139 -1.21 1.69 -12.67
CA ILE A 139 -0.39 0.87 -11.77
C ILE A 139 -1.28 -0.06 -10.95
N ILE A 140 -2.40 0.44 -10.42
CA ILE A 140 -3.38 -0.37 -9.69
C ILE A 140 -3.94 -1.49 -10.58
N HIS A 141 -4.21 -1.21 -11.86
CA HIS A 141 -4.64 -2.24 -12.78
C HIS A 141 -3.61 -3.35 -12.95
N PHE A 142 -2.33 -2.99 -13.07
CA PHE A 142 -1.23 -3.96 -13.11
C PHE A 142 -1.18 -4.79 -11.81
N TYR A 143 -1.32 -4.16 -10.64
CA TYR A 143 -1.37 -4.86 -9.36
C TYR A 143 -2.53 -5.86 -9.29
N ILE A 144 -3.72 -5.48 -9.73
CA ILE A 144 -4.88 -6.39 -9.79
C ILE A 144 -4.60 -7.62 -10.67
N ILE A 145 -3.89 -7.46 -11.79
CA ILE A 145 -3.53 -8.59 -12.66
C ILE A 145 -2.53 -9.52 -11.98
N VAL A 146 -1.47 -8.97 -11.40
CA VAL A 146 -0.41 -9.75 -10.76
C VAL A 146 -0.93 -10.48 -9.51
N THR A 147 -1.79 -9.82 -8.74
CA THR A 147 -2.33 -10.38 -7.48
C THR A 147 -3.69 -11.05 -7.64
N TYR A 148 -4.13 -11.30 -8.88
CA TYR A 148 -5.50 -11.75 -9.21
C TYR A 148 -6.01 -12.92 -8.36
N VAL A 149 -5.19 -13.96 -8.19
CA VAL A 149 -5.56 -15.16 -7.42
C VAL A 149 -5.77 -14.81 -5.94
N LEU A 150 -4.86 -14.03 -5.35
CA LEU A 150 -4.93 -13.62 -3.95
C LEU A 150 -6.10 -12.68 -3.69
N VAL A 151 -6.35 -11.75 -4.61
CA VAL A 151 -7.48 -10.79 -4.51
C VAL A 151 -8.81 -11.54 -4.53
N ILE A 152 -9.01 -12.53 -5.43
CA ILE A 152 -10.24 -13.33 -5.45
C ILE A 152 -10.44 -14.07 -4.14
N LEU A 153 -9.37 -14.63 -3.58
CA LEU A 153 -9.44 -15.31 -2.28
C LEU A 153 -9.88 -14.35 -1.17
N LEU A 154 -9.29 -13.17 -1.11
CA LEU A 154 -9.64 -12.13 -0.14
C LEU A 154 -11.07 -11.62 -0.35
N GLU A 155 -11.50 -11.37 -1.57
CA GLU A 155 -12.88 -10.95 -1.88
C GLU A 155 -13.89 -12.00 -1.40
N ARG A 156 -13.61 -13.29 -1.56
CA ARG A 156 -14.48 -14.37 -1.06
C ARG A 156 -14.55 -14.38 0.47
N LEU A 157 -13.40 -14.23 1.14
CA LEU A 157 -13.35 -14.16 2.59
C LEU A 157 -14.11 -12.93 3.11
N THR A 158 -13.89 -11.77 2.53
CA THR A 158 -14.57 -10.52 2.93
C THR A 158 -16.08 -10.62 2.76
N ARG A 159 -16.56 -11.24 1.68
CA ARG A 159 -18.00 -11.45 1.46
C ARG A 159 -18.64 -12.35 2.54
N LEU A 160 -17.90 -13.33 3.07
CA LEU A 160 -18.40 -14.17 4.18
C LEU A 160 -18.68 -13.33 5.44
N PHE A 161 -17.87 -12.29 5.69
CA PHE A 161 -18.06 -11.38 6.84
C PHE A 161 -19.03 -10.23 6.52
N SER A 162 -19.07 -9.74 5.29
CA SER A 162 -19.93 -8.63 4.85
C SER A 162 -21.41 -9.05 4.73
N SER A 163 -21.69 -10.32 4.42
CA SER A 163 -23.08 -10.81 4.38
C SER A 163 -23.74 -10.90 5.76
N ALA A 164 -22.98 -10.73 6.85
CA ALA A 164 -23.48 -10.72 8.22
C ALA A 164 -23.77 -9.30 8.76
N ALA A 165 -23.38 -8.25 8.06
CA ALA A 165 -23.70 -6.87 8.44
C ALA A 165 -24.95 -6.41 7.68
N PRO A 166 -26.03 -5.98 8.35
CA PRO A 166 -27.15 -5.32 7.67
C PRO A 166 -26.60 -4.06 6.99
N GLN A 167 -26.80 -3.92 5.68
CA GLN A 167 -26.61 -2.64 5.01
C GLN A 167 -27.62 -1.67 5.64
N GLU A 168 -27.16 -0.78 6.52
CA GLU A 168 -27.90 0.42 6.89
C GLU A 168 -28.05 1.26 5.60
N SER A 169 -29.08 0.94 4.84
CA SER A 169 -29.60 1.86 3.85
C SER A 169 -30.17 3.03 4.62
N VAL A 170 -29.51 4.20 4.56
CA VAL A 170 -30.09 5.45 5.04
C VAL A 170 -31.48 5.56 4.41
N THR A 171 -32.49 5.32 5.22
CA THR A 171 -33.89 5.33 4.79
C THR A 171 -34.26 6.77 4.48
N ARG A 172 -35.14 6.96 3.48
CA ARG A 172 -35.67 8.31 3.11
C ARG A 172 -36.20 9.07 4.31
N ASP A 173 -36.65 8.36 5.34
CA ASP A 173 -37.18 8.89 6.58
C ASP A 173 -36.10 9.52 7.48
N GLU A 174 -34.86 9.01 7.47
CA GLU A 174 -33.73 9.63 8.19
C GLU A 174 -33.26 10.92 7.50
N VAL A 175 -33.35 11.02 6.18
CA VAL A 175 -33.05 12.26 5.45
C VAL A 175 -34.12 13.31 5.68
N ALA A 176 -35.38 12.90 5.82
CA ALA A 176 -36.50 13.81 6.10
C ALA A 176 -36.49 14.35 7.54
N ALA A 177 -35.82 13.69 8.48
CA ALA A 177 -35.70 14.14 9.87
C ALA A 177 -34.61 15.23 10.08
N ILE A 178 -33.79 15.53 9.05
CA ILE A 178 -32.69 16.53 9.10
C ILE A 178 -33.10 17.85 8.41
N VAL A 179 -34.24 17.91 7.76
CA VAL A 179 -34.83 19.09 7.13
C VAL A 179 -35.96 19.63 8.01
#